data_43658b1c6a48b6d64bc885b5aa2201e8
#
_entry.id   43658b1c6a48b6d64bc885b5aa2201e8
#
_cell.length_a   1.000
_cell.length_b   1.000
_cell.length_c   1.000
_cell.angle_alpha   90.00
_cell.angle_beta   90.00
_cell.angle_gamma   90.00
#
_symmetry.space_group_name_H-M   'P 1'
#
loop_
_entity.id
_entity.type
_entity.pdbx_description
1 polymer ?
#
loop_
_entity_poly.entity_id
_entity_poly.type
_entity_poly.pdbx_seq_one_letter_code
_entity_poly.pdbx_strand_id
1 'polypeptide(L)'
;MEYADLFQEENTMMGQIATNQQNFFSLAATILEDGGFVERSFFRAIVEREKAFPTGLMMNSIQIAIPHTDVCHVKKPFVFVSKLEEAIPFIQMGTTDKKINVKMIFILGIQEPQNQVPLLAKIMEKFGDETFSKKLSGFQDKREMVRFLKKQFGG
;
A
#
# COMPACT_ATOMS: atom_id res chain seq x y z
N MET A 1 11.12 14.30 -5.91
CA MET A 1 9.74 13.97 -5.47
C MET A 1 9.64 14.07 -3.96
N GLU A 2 8.61 14.74 -3.48
CA GLU A 2 8.37 14.89 -2.05
C GLU A 2 7.45 13.76 -1.58
N TYR A 3 8.01 12.77 -0.90
CA TYR A 3 7.25 11.59 -0.51
C TYR A 3 6.11 11.89 0.46
N ALA A 4 6.27 12.91 1.32
CA ALA A 4 5.23 13.26 2.28
C ALA A 4 3.89 13.59 1.60
N ASP A 5 3.94 14.19 0.43
CA ASP A 5 2.73 14.61 -0.30
C ASP A 5 1.93 13.42 -0.84
N LEU A 6 2.51 12.24 -0.89
CA LEU A 6 1.84 11.03 -1.38
C LEU A 6 0.83 10.48 -0.36
N PHE A 7 0.97 10.84 0.91
CA PHE A 7 0.11 10.34 1.99
C PHE A 7 -1.00 11.35 2.26
N GLN A 8 -2.24 10.97 1.97
CA GLN A 8 -3.43 11.82 2.13
C GLN A 8 -4.52 11.08 2.87
N GLU A 9 -5.32 11.80 3.66
CA GLU A 9 -6.41 11.19 4.40
C GLU A 9 -7.44 10.54 3.48
N GLU A 10 -7.72 11.15 2.33
CA GLU A 10 -8.69 10.60 1.37
C GLU A 10 -8.28 9.24 0.81
N ASN A 11 -6.99 8.91 0.84
CA ASN A 11 -6.44 7.65 0.36
C ASN A 11 -5.93 6.77 1.50
N THR A 12 -6.47 6.96 2.70
CA THR A 12 -6.09 6.19 3.88
C THR A 12 -7.35 5.60 4.52
N MET A 13 -7.33 4.28 4.74
CA MET A 13 -8.46 3.55 5.32
C MET A 13 -8.06 2.91 6.64
N MET A 14 -8.89 3.11 7.68
CA MET A 14 -8.69 2.52 9.00
C MET A 14 -9.82 1.53 9.27
N GLY A 15 -9.46 0.31 9.68
CA GLY A 15 -10.45 -0.71 10.03
C GLY A 15 -11.26 -1.22 8.84
N GLN A 16 -10.69 -1.15 7.64
CA GLN A 16 -11.37 -1.60 6.43
C GLN A 16 -11.55 -3.11 6.44
N ILE A 17 -12.72 -3.58 6.01
CA ILE A 17 -13.03 -5.01 5.91
C ILE A 17 -12.99 -5.43 4.45
N ALA A 18 -12.20 -6.46 4.16
CA ALA A 18 -12.13 -7.05 2.84
C ALA A 18 -12.18 -8.57 2.98
N THR A 19 -12.89 -9.23 2.08
CA THR A 19 -13.09 -10.70 2.15
C THR A 19 -11.89 -11.46 1.60
N ASN A 20 -11.18 -10.88 0.63
CA ASN A 20 -10.00 -11.47 0.01
C ASN A 20 -9.23 -10.37 -0.72
N GLN A 21 -8.13 -10.76 -1.35
CA GLN A 21 -7.27 -9.83 -2.07
C GLN A 21 -7.99 -9.10 -3.20
N GLN A 22 -8.75 -9.81 -4.02
CA GLN A 22 -9.45 -9.19 -5.14
C GLN A 22 -10.53 -8.22 -4.66
N ASN A 23 -11.26 -8.57 -3.60
CA ASN A 23 -12.23 -7.67 -2.99
C ASN A 23 -11.55 -6.40 -2.47
N PHE A 24 -10.39 -6.56 -1.82
CA PHE A 24 -9.61 -5.41 -1.36
C PHE A 24 -9.23 -4.50 -2.52
N PHE A 25 -8.71 -5.05 -3.61
CA PHE A 25 -8.32 -4.23 -4.75
C PHE A 25 -9.52 -3.54 -5.39
N SER A 26 -10.69 -4.17 -5.40
CA SER A 26 -11.91 -3.54 -5.91
C SER A 26 -12.30 -2.33 -5.07
N LEU A 27 -12.26 -2.46 -3.75
CA LEU A 27 -12.57 -1.36 -2.84
C LEU A 27 -11.58 -0.21 -3.00
N ALA A 28 -10.29 -0.53 -3.03
CA ALA A 28 -9.24 0.48 -3.17
C ALA A 28 -9.32 1.19 -4.52
N ALA A 29 -9.51 0.44 -5.60
CA ALA A 29 -9.62 1.00 -6.95
C ALA A 29 -10.80 1.95 -7.07
N THR A 30 -11.94 1.61 -6.46
CA THR A 30 -13.11 2.48 -6.47
C THR A 30 -12.81 3.83 -5.80
N ILE A 31 -12.20 3.80 -4.64
CA ILE A 31 -11.81 5.02 -3.91
C ILE A 31 -10.84 5.86 -4.75
N LEU A 32 -9.82 5.23 -5.30
CA LEU A 32 -8.79 5.91 -6.08
C LEU A 32 -9.32 6.45 -7.40
N GLU A 33 -10.19 5.70 -8.06
CA GLU A 33 -10.80 6.14 -9.31
C GLU A 33 -11.75 7.33 -9.06
N ASP A 34 -12.57 7.25 -8.02
CA ASP A 34 -13.47 8.34 -7.66
C ASP A 34 -12.72 9.61 -7.30
N GLY A 35 -11.55 9.49 -6.70
CA GLY A 35 -10.69 10.63 -6.37
C GLY A 35 -9.88 11.16 -7.55
N GLY A 36 -9.93 10.50 -8.70
CA GLY A 36 -9.19 10.93 -9.89
C GLY A 36 -7.71 10.55 -9.87
N PHE A 37 -7.33 9.57 -9.09
CA PHE A 37 -5.92 9.16 -8.95
C PHE A 37 -5.50 8.09 -9.93
N VAL A 38 -6.43 7.27 -10.42
CA VAL A 38 -6.12 6.16 -11.31
C VAL A 38 -7.08 6.08 -12.48
N GLU A 39 -6.63 5.41 -13.56
CA GLU A 39 -7.45 5.10 -14.71
C GLU A 39 -8.38 3.93 -14.40
N ARG A 40 -9.42 3.74 -15.21
CA ARG A 40 -10.32 2.59 -15.09
C ARG A 40 -9.59 1.26 -15.20
N SER A 41 -8.50 1.23 -15.94
CA SER A 41 -7.67 0.05 -16.15
C SER A 41 -6.91 -0.39 -14.89
N PHE A 42 -6.87 0.44 -13.86
CA PHE A 42 -6.06 0.19 -12.67
C PHE A 42 -6.44 -1.10 -11.93
N PHE A 43 -7.73 -1.33 -11.73
CA PHE A 43 -8.19 -2.51 -10.99
C PHE A 43 -7.68 -3.81 -11.61
N ARG A 44 -7.92 -3.99 -12.92
CA ARG A 44 -7.47 -5.19 -13.61
C ARG A 44 -5.95 -5.30 -13.59
N ALA A 45 -5.28 -4.17 -13.81
CA ALA A 45 -3.82 -4.14 -13.84
C ALA A 45 -3.20 -4.57 -12.52
N ILE A 46 -3.72 -4.06 -11.39
CA ILE A 46 -3.13 -4.39 -10.09
C ILE A 46 -3.43 -5.83 -9.69
N VAL A 47 -4.61 -6.35 -10.03
CA VAL A 47 -4.95 -7.75 -9.77
C VAL A 47 -4.00 -8.67 -10.53
N GLU A 48 -3.79 -8.40 -11.82
CA GLU A 48 -2.90 -9.22 -12.66
C GLU A 48 -1.44 -9.10 -12.22
N ARG A 49 -1.02 -7.88 -11.89
CA ARG A 49 0.37 -7.64 -11.47
C ARG A 49 0.68 -8.37 -10.17
N GLU A 50 -0.23 -8.33 -9.20
CA GLU A 50 -0.01 -8.99 -7.92
C GLU A 50 0.08 -10.52 -8.08
N LYS A 51 -0.66 -11.09 -9.01
CA LYS A 51 -0.57 -12.53 -9.32
C LYS A 51 0.78 -12.88 -9.91
N ALA A 52 1.28 -12.05 -10.82
CA ALA A 52 2.56 -12.30 -11.52
C ALA A 52 3.76 -12.00 -10.64
N PHE A 53 3.68 -10.95 -9.82
CA PHE A 53 4.77 -10.46 -8.99
C PHE A 53 4.24 -10.13 -7.60
N PRO A 54 4.11 -11.13 -6.72
CA PRO A 54 3.56 -10.93 -5.38
C PRO A 54 4.38 -9.95 -4.54
N THR A 55 3.69 -9.18 -3.70
CA THR A 55 4.32 -8.13 -2.89
C THR A 55 4.16 -8.31 -1.39
N GLY A 56 3.71 -9.47 -0.92
CA GLY A 56 3.63 -9.74 0.51
C GLY A 56 5.00 -9.81 1.15
N LEU A 57 5.15 -9.18 2.32
CA LEU A 57 6.43 -9.15 3.04
C LEU A 57 6.22 -9.46 4.51
N MET A 58 7.00 -10.43 5.01
CA MET A 58 7.06 -10.73 6.44
C MET A 58 8.15 -9.87 7.06
N MET A 59 7.74 -8.78 7.72
CA MET A 59 8.66 -7.95 8.47
C MET A 59 8.73 -8.43 9.93
N ASN A 60 9.65 -7.89 10.72
CA ASN A 60 9.91 -8.39 12.08
C ASN A 60 8.66 -8.43 12.98
N SER A 61 7.86 -7.38 12.97
CA SER A 61 6.71 -7.28 13.87
C SER A 61 5.37 -7.17 13.14
N ILE A 62 5.38 -7.20 11.80
CA ILE A 62 4.18 -6.97 11.01
C ILE A 62 4.31 -7.61 9.64
N GLN A 63 3.19 -8.08 9.10
CA GLN A 63 3.14 -8.57 7.72
C GLN A 63 2.41 -7.54 6.88
N ILE A 64 3.04 -7.14 5.78
CA ILE A 64 2.54 -6.07 4.91
C ILE A 64 2.49 -6.52 3.46
N ALA A 65 1.83 -5.72 2.62
CA ALA A 65 1.91 -5.86 1.18
C ALA A 65 2.12 -4.48 0.56
N ILE A 66 2.82 -4.45 -0.57
CA ILE A 66 3.15 -3.20 -1.26
C ILE A 66 2.76 -3.34 -2.74
N PRO A 67 1.46 -3.49 -3.05
CA PRO A 67 1.01 -3.66 -4.44
C PRO A 67 1.27 -2.40 -5.27
N HIS A 68 1.57 -2.59 -6.55
CA HIS A 68 1.73 -1.49 -7.49
C HIS A 68 1.54 -2.01 -8.92
N THR A 69 1.37 -1.10 -9.86
CA THR A 69 1.22 -1.43 -11.28
C THR A 69 2.21 -0.63 -12.11
N ASP A 70 2.15 -0.83 -13.42
CA ASP A 70 2.85 0.05 -14.36
C ASP A 70 2.26 1.47 -14.26
N VAL A 71 3.10 2.47 -14.52
CA VAL A 71 2.75 3.88 -14.31
C VAL A 71 1.62 4.39 -15.20
N CYS A 72 1.36 3.72 -16.33
CA CYS A 72 0.32 4.16 -17.28
C CYS A 72 -1.10 4.11 -16.70
N HIS A 73 -1.31 3.41 -15.59
CA HIS A 73 -2.62 3.31 -14.95
C HIS A 73 -2.83 4.35 -13.86
N VAL A 74 -1.84 5.21 -13.62
CA VAL A 74 -1.84 6.21 -12.56
C VAL A 74 -2.00 7.61 -13.15
N LYS A 75 -3.01 8.35 -12.69
CA LYS A 75 -3.28 9.73 -13.14
C LYS A 75 -2.61 10.76 -12.25
N LYS A 76 -2.57 10.52 -10.94
CA LYS A 76 -1.89 11.38 -9.97
C LYS A 76 -1.13 10.50 -8.98
N PRO A 77 0.07 10.89 -8.55
CA PRO A 77 0.83 10.04 -7.61
C PRO A 77 0.16 9.96 -6.25
N PHE A 78 0.29 8.79 -5.61
CA PHE A 78 -0.31 8.55 -4.29
C PHE A 78 0.37 7.36 -3.61
N VAL A 79 0.16 7.27 -2.29
CA VAL A 79 0.31 6.02 -1.55
C VAL A 79 -1.01 5.78 -0.84
N PHE A 80 -1.70 4.70 -1.21
CA PHE A 80 -2.95 4.31 -0.57
C PHE A 80 -2.61 3.41 0.61
N VAL A 81 -3.01 3.81 1.81
CA VAL A 81 -2.70 3.08 3.04
C VAL A 81 -3.99 2.47 3.59
N SER A 82 -3.97 1.17 3.84
CA SER A 82 -5.11 0.50 4.45
C SER A 82 -4.66 -0.35 5.62
N LYS A 83 -5.23 -0.09 6.78
CA LYS A 83 -5.12 -0.95 7.95
C LYS A 83 -6.40 -1.75 8.02
N LEU A 84 -6.33 -3.04 7.69
CA LEU A 84 -7.50 -3.91 7.67
C LEU A 84 -7.94 -4.28 9.08
N GLU A 85 -9.24 -4.48 9.27
CA GLU A 85 -9.79 -5.01 10.52
C GLU A 85 -9.32 -6.44 10.73
N GLU A 86 -9.38 -7.25 9.68
CA GLU A 86 -8.91 -8.63 9.68
C GLU A 86 -7.92 -8.84 8.55
N ALA A 87 -6.88 -9.62 8.80
CA ALA A 87 -5.85 -9.92 7.81
C ALA A 87 -6.42 -10.72 6.64
N ILE A 88 -5.86 -10.51 5.45
CA ILE A 88 -6.20 -11.29 4.27
C ILE A 88 -4.93 -11.89 3.67
N PRO A 89 -5.05 -13.01 2.93
CA PRO A 89 -3.88 -13.66 2.35
C PRO A 89 -3.27 -12.87 1.20
N PHE A 90 -1.95 -12.80 1.20
CA PHE A 90 -1.13 -12.37 0.08
C PHE A 90 -0.04 -13.41 -0.11
N ILE A 91 0.55 -13.46 -1.30
CA ILE A 91 1.69 -14.34 -1.55
C ILE A 91 2.96 -13.55 -1.21
N GLN A 92 3.90 -14.22 -0.54
CA GLN A 92 5.16 -13.59 -0.17
C GLN A 92 6.00 -13.28 -1.42
N MET A 93 6.58 -12.09 -1.45
CA MET A 93 7.44 -11.65 -2.53
C MET A 93 8.57 -12.66 -2.77
N GLY A 94 8.84 -12.94 -4.04
CA GLY A 94 9.88 -13.89 -4.41
C GLY A 94 9.48 -15.35 -4.32
N THR A 95 8.23 -15.64 -3.97
CA THR A 95 7.69 -17.01 -3.96
C THR A 95 6.50 -17.11 -4.90
N THR A 96 6.06 -18.35 -5.20
CA THR A 96 4.89 -18.57 -6.05
C THR A 96 3.66 -18.96 -5.27
N ASP A 97 3.82 -19.46 -4.05
CA ASP A 97 2.72 -20.09 -3.33
C ASP A 97 2.76 -19.87 -1.80
N LYS A 98 3.75 -19.17 -1.27
CA LYS A 98 3.83 -18.97 0.17
C LYS A 98 2.86 -17.88 0.63
N LYS A 99 1.75 -18.30 1.23
CA LYS A 99 0.73 -17.39 1.74
C LYS A 99 1.15 -16.79 3.08
N ILE A 100 0.91 -15.48 3.23
CA ILE A 100 1.07 -14.80 4.50
C ILE A 100 -0.21 -14.00 4.75
N ASN A 101 -0.51 -13.71 6.01
CA ASN A 101 -1.70 -12.95 6.39
C ASN A 101 -1.31 -11.49 6.60
N VAL A 102 -1.86 -10.62 5.76
CA VAL A 102 -1.48 -9.21 5.71
C VAL A 102 -2.59 -8.33 6.26
N LYS A 103 -2.24 -7.41 7.12
CA LYS A 103 -3.19 -6.49 7.73
C LYS A 103 -2.92 -5.03 7.35
N MET A 104 -1.71 -4.71 6.91
CA MET A 104 -1.32 -3.37 6.50
C MET A 104 -0.89 -3.39 5.04
N ILE A 105 -1.56 -2.59 4.22
CA ILE A 105 -1.31 -2.57 2.77
C ILE A 105 -1.01 -1.15 2.31
N PHE A 106 0.10 -0.99 1.58
CA PHE A 106 0.50 0.27 0.95
C PHE A 106 0.46 0.07 -0.56
N ILE A 107 -0.54 0.64 -1.23
CA ILE A 107 -0.58 0.60 -2.70
C ILE A 107 0.17 1.82 -3.22
N LEU A 108 1.16 1.59 -4.07
CA LEU A 108 1.97 2.66 -4.63
C LEU A 108 1.45 3.08 -5.99
N GLY A 109 1.23 4.40 -6.16
CA GLY A 109 0.87 4.98 -7.44
C GLY A 109 1.91 6.02 -7.82
N ILE A 110 2.76 5.68 -8.78
CA ILE A 110 3.86 6.53 -9.25
C ILE A 110 3.67 6.77 -10.74
N GLN A 111 3.92 8.00 -11.18
CA GLN A 111 3.80 8.36 -12.60
C GLN A 111 5.09 8.20 -13.39
N GLU A 112 6.22 8.29 -12.71
CA GLU A 112 7.54 8.17 -13.35
C GLU A 112 8.23 6.89 -12.88
N PRO A 113 8.58 5.97 -13.82
CA PRO A 113 9.12 4.66 -13.43
C PRO A 113 10.37 4.75 -12.54
N GLN A 114 11.22 5.75 -12.75
CA GLN A 114 12.45 5.90 -11.96
C GLN A 114 12.20 6.24 -10.50
N ASN A 115 11.00 6.66 -10.14
CA ASN A 115 10.65 6.99 -8.75
C ASN A 115 10.04 5.80 -8.00
N GLN A 116 9.68 4.73 -8.69
CA GLN A 116 8.99 3.60 -8.08
C GLN A 116 9.91 2.77 -7.18
N VAL A 117 11.09 2.41 -7.69
CA VAL A 117 12.03 1.58 -6.92
C VAL A 117 12.54 2.32 -5.67
N PRO A 118 12.93 3.60 -5.75
CA PRO A 118 13.36 4.32 -4.54
C PRO A 118 12.28 4.42 -3.47
N LEU A 119 11.02 4.63 -3.87
CA LEU A 119 9.93 4.69 -2.90
C LEU A 119 9.70 3.33 -2.25
N LEU A 120 9.69 2.26 -3.04
CA LEU A 120 9.56 0.90 -2.54
C LEU A 120 10.66 0.60 -1.51
N ALA A 121 11.91 0.92 -1.85
CA ALA A 121 13.03 0.73 -0.95
C ALA A 121 12.89 1.50 0.35
N LYS A 122 12.39 2.75 0.27
CA LYS A 122 12.18 3.59 1.45
C LYS A 122 11.13 2.98 2.38
N ILE A 123 10.04 2.48 1.80
CA ILE A 123 8.98 1.83 2.59
C ILE A 123 9.52 0.57 3.28
N MET A 124 10.26 -0.25 2.54
CA MET A 124 10.85 -1.46 3.11
C MET A 124 11.82 -1.13 4.25
N GLU A 125 12.63 -0.09 4.07
CA GLU A 125 13.56 0.39 5.11
C GLU A 125 12.80 0.80 6.37
N LYS A 126 11.72 1.57 6.23
CA LYS A 126 10.91 2.01 7.38
C LYS A 126 10.30 0.82 8.12
N PHE A 127 9.73 -0.14 7.40
CA PHE A 127 9.13 -1.31 8.04
C PHE A 127 10.18 -2.27 8.63
N GLY A 128 11.45 -2.14 8.22
CA GLY A 128 12.56 -2.84 8.85
C GLY A 128 12.86 -2.32 10.25
N ASP A 129 12.40 -1.12 10.58
CA ASP A 129 12.53 -0.52 11.91
C ASP A 129 11.32 -0.95 12.74
N GLU A 130 11.57 -1.74 13.79
CA GLU A 130 10.51 -2.26 14.64
C GLU A 130 9.73 -1.16 15.35
N THR A 131 10.39 -0.07 15.75
CA THR A 131 9.75 1.07 16.39
C THR A 131 8.73 1.71 15.45
N PHE A 132 9.10 1.91 14.19
CA PHE A 132 8.18 2.44 13.17
C PHE A 132 6.96 1.52 13.01
N SER A 133 7.21 0.23 12.84
CA SER A 133 6.13 -0.76 12.60
C SER A 133 5.16 -0.84 13.77
N LYS A 134 5.68 -0.87 15.00
CA LYS A 134 4.84 -0.92 16.19
C LYS A 134 4.01 0.33 16.34
N LYS A 135 4.61 1.50 16.13
CA LYS A 135 3.91 2.76 16.26
C LYS A 135 2.81 2.89 15.19
N LEU A 136 3.14 2.53 13.95
CA LEU A 136 2.16 2.57 12.86
C LEU A 136 0.98 1.65 13.14
N SER A 137 1.25 0.43 13.62
CA SER A 137 0.21 -0.56 13.91
C SER A 137 -0.71 -0.12 15.06
N GLY A 138 -0.24 0.76 15.94
CA GLY A 138 -1.00 1.21 17.11
C GLY A 138 -1.99 2.32 16.83
N PHE A 139 -1.89 3.01 15.69
CA PHE A 139 -2.82 4.09 15.39
C PHE A 139 -4.23 3.56 15.16
N GLN A 140 -5.22 4.31 15.65
CA GLN A 140 -6.63 4.05 15.41
C GLN A 140 -7.32 5.25 14.76
N ASP A 141 -6.65 6.39 14.72
CA ASP A 141 -7.12 7.63 14.13
C ASP A 141 -6.39 7.86 12.80
N LYS A 142 -7.17 7.97 11.73
CA LYS A 142 -6.64 8.20 10.38
C LYS A 142 -5.76 9.44 10.31
N ARG A 143 -6.21 10.55 10.89
CA ARG A 143 -5.48 11.82 10.84
C ARG A 143 -4.12 11.71 11.51
N GLU A 144 -4.06 11.06 12.65
CA GLU A 144 -2.81 10.86 13.37
C GLU A 144 -1.85 9.98 12.58
N MET A 145 -2.38 8.92 11.97
CA MET A 145 -1.56 8.02 11.16
C MET A 145 -0.97 8.72 9.94
N VAL A 146 -1.79 9.51 9.23
CA VAL A 146 -1.32 10.26 8.07
C VAL A 146 -0.26 11.27 8.48
N ARG A 147 -0.47 11.98 9.58
CA ARG A 147 0.51 12.93 10.09
C ARG A 147 1.84 12.26 10.39
N PHE A 148 1.79 11.11 11.04
CA PHE A 148 2.97 10.30 11.33
C PHE A 148 3.71 9.91 10.05
N LEU A 149 2.97 9.39 9.05
CA LEU A 149 3.56 8.97 7.78
C LEU A 149 4.19 10.13 7.04
N LYS A 150 3.52 11.29 6.97
CA LYS A 150 4.10 12.47 6.35
C LYS A 150 5.43 12.86 7.00
N LYS A 151 5.50 12.79 8.32
CA LYS A 151 6.72 13.12 9.06
C LYS A 151 7.82 12.10 8.79
N GLN A 152 7.48 10.82 8.75
CA GLN A 152 8.46 9.75 8.53
C GLN A 152 9.04 9.75 7.13
N PHE A 153 8.24 10.14 6.14
CA PHE A 153 8.65 10.12 4.73
C PHE A 153 9.03 11.50 4.19
N GLY A 154 8.83 12.56 4.97
CA GLY A 154 9.21 13.90 4.59
C GLY A 154 10.64 14.23 4.98
N GLY A 155 11.20 15.19 4.32
CA GLY A 155 12.52 15.74 4.62
C GLY A 155 13.66 14.90 4.17
#